data_728d262572501d2efe721f86d8b6dd47
#
_entry.id   728d262572501d2efe721f86d8b6dd47
#
_cell.length_a   1.000
_cell.length_b   1.000
_cell.length_c   1.000
_cell.angle_alpha   90.00
_cell.angle_beta   90.00
_cell.angle_gamma   90.00
#
_symmetry.space_group_name_H-M   'P 1'
#
loop_
_entity.id
_entity.type
_entity.pdbx_description
1 polymer ?
#
loop_
_entity_poly.entity_id
_entity_poly.type
_entity_poly.pdbx_seq_one_letter_code
_entity_poly.pdbx_strand_id
1 'polypeptide(L)'
;MIIGSVAAVGIMALGGASYVNANGASNEESDAIELVKKKKHRHNSFYQRQHDYNRQNNDRQQYNNSGARYDENIMLPAMRNIQGCVLLHKKAYTALYDTGKRIPLWVAWHLTKQHTYGGNSRKEMQFQEDESVKRPRATNFDYMSSGYDRGHMCPAGDNKWDRQALRETFLFTNCCPQLHSLNSGDWNDLEIQCREWARRYGDIYIVCGPVFMNRQHRTIGKNRVVVPEAFFKVVLCMNGTPRAVGFIYRNEGGRHKMMSYVNSVDEVERITGFDFFAALPDNIERRVEANADFRNF
;
A
#
# COMPACT_ATOMS: atom_id res chain seq x y z
N MET A 1 -1.71 -34.97 51.80
CA MET A 1 -2.11 -36.41 51.68
C MET A 1 -3.00 -36.53 50.48
N ILE A 2 -2.58 -37.39 49.56
CA ILE A 2 -3.20 -38.08 48.41
C ILE A 2 -3.23 -37.28 47.13
N ILE A 3 -2.21 -37.46 46.25
CA ILE A 3 -1.88 -38.47 45.24
C ILE A 3 -3.07 -38.70 44.27
N GLY A 4 -2.92 -38.27 43.03
CA GLY A 4 -2.45 -38.92 41.86
C GLY A 4 -3.58 -39.32 40.92
N SER A 5 -3.46 -39.11 39.68
CA SER A 5 -3.35 -40.18 38.70
C SER A 5 -3.30 -39.59 37.27
N VAL A 6 -2.23 -39.86 36.63
CA VAL A 6 -2.00 -39.74 35.18
C VAL A 6 -2.65 -40.94 34.52
N ALA A 7 -3.52 -40.71 33.53
CA ALA A 7 -4.01 -41.76 32.63
C ALA A 7 -3.31 -41.64 31.28
N ALA A 8 -2.41 -42.53 31.01
CA ALA A 8 -1.83 -42.76 29.70
C ALA A 8 -2.82 -43.56 28.83
N VAL A 9 -3.14 -43.02 27.64
CA VAL A 9 -3.85 -43.77 26.60
C VAL A 9 -2.84 -44.27 25.60
N GLY A 10 -2.73 -45.58 25.51
CA GLY A 10 -1.86 -46.25 24.58
C GLY A 10 -2.38 -46.21 23.15
N ILE A 11 -1.46 -45.97 22.22
CA ILE A 11 -1.69 -46.10 20.79
C ILE A 11 -1.36 -47.52 20.37
N MET A 12 -2.36 -48.25 19.89
CA MET A 12 -2.16 -49.52 19.19
C MET A 12 -1.74 -49.23 17.74
N ALA A 13 -0.55 -49.67 17.39
CA ALA A 13 -0.08 -49.70 16.01
C ALA A 13 -0.62 -50.98 15.34
N LEU A 14 -1.41 -50.83 14.28
CA LEU A 14 -1.67 -51.88 13.31
C LEU A 14 -0.85 -51.57 12.06
N GLY A 15 0.03 -52.50 11.74
CA GLY A 15 0.91 -52.45 10.59
C GLY A 15 0.15 -52.57 9.27
N GLY A 16 0.48 -51.68 8.36
CA GLY A 16 0.19 -51.77 6.94
C GLY A 16 1.39 -51.25 6.21
N ALA A 17 2.20 -52.14 5.65
CA ALA A 17 3.32 -51.76 4.80
C ALA A 17 2.79 -51.21 3.48
N SER A 18 2.87 -49.91 3.28
CA SER A 18 2.70 -49.28 1.98
C SER A 18 4.08 -48.90 1.47
N TYR A 19 4.52 -49.54 0.41
CA TYR A 19 5.68 -49.14 -0.38
C TYR A 19 5.39 -47.76 -0.97
N VAL A 20 6.01 -46.69 -0.42
CA VAL A 20 6.01 -45.40 -1.04
C VAL A 20 7.17 -45.35 -2.03
N ASN A 21 6.82 -45.23 -3.30
CA ASN A 21 7.77 -45.13 -4.41
C ASN A 21 8.56 -43.81 -4.27
N ALA A 22 9.87 -43.89 -4.17
CA ALA A 22 10.78 -42.78 -3.89
C ALA A 22 10.88 -41.68 -5.01
N ASN A 23 10.05 -41.79 -6.06
CA ASN A 23 10.10 -40.87 -7.23
C ASN A 23 9.02 -39.78 -7.22
N GLY A 24 8.12 -39.74 -6.25
CA GLY A 24 7.06 -38.71 -6.21
C GLY A 24 7.50 -37.35 -5.58
N ALA A 25 8.43 -37.40 -4.63
CA ALA A 25 8.85 -36.16 -3.91
C ALA A 25 9.81 -35.29 -4.71
N SER A 26 10.58 -35.85 -5.66
CA SER A 26 11.55 -35.08 -6.46
C SER A 26 10.91 -34.25 -7.56
N ASN A 27 9.72 -34.58 -8.04
CA ASN A 27 9.07 -33.85 -9.13
C ASN A 27 8.35 -32.57 -8.63
N GLU A 28 7.71 -32.61 -7.46
CA GLU A 28 7.02 -31.42 -6.92
C GLU A 28 8.00 -30.33 -6.49
N GLU A 29 9.16 -30.71 -5.94
CA GLU A 29 10.20 -29.74 -5.55
C GLU A 29 10.91 -29.16 -6.76
N SER A 30 11.14 -29.95 -7.82
CA SER A 30 11.69 -29.47 -9.09
C SER A 30 10.72 -28.53 -9.82
N ASP A 31 9.43 -28.82 -9.82
CA ASP A 31 8.39 -28.00 -10.43
C ASP A 31 8.21 -26.68 -9.68
N ALA A 32 8.29 -26.67 -8.35
CA ALA A 32 8.26 -25.46 -7.53
C ALA A 32 9.49 -24.57 -7.80
N ILE A 33 10.69 -25.15 -7.92
CA ILE A 33 11.92 -24.43 -8.25
C ILE A 33 11.87 -23.87 -9.67
N GLU A 34 11.33 -24.61 -10.63
CA GLU A 34 11.17 -24.14 -12.01
C GLU A 34 10.12 -23.02 -12.13
N LEU A 35 9.03 -23.09 -11.36
CA LEU A 35 8.04 -22.02 -11.27
C LEU A 35 8.62 -20.73 -10.66
N VAL A 36 9.46 -20.85 -9.65
CA VAL A 36 10.16 -19.70 -9.04
C VAL A 36 11.19 -19.11 -10.02
N LYS A 37 11.92 -19.96 -10.75
CA LYS A 37 12.84 -19.53 -11.82
C LYS A 37 12.11 -18.84 -12.98
N LYS A 38 10.96 -19.37 -13.42
CA LYS A 38 10.11 -18.76 -14.46
C LYS A 38 9.50 -17.42 -13.98
N LYS A 39 9.12 -17.32 -12.71
CA LYS A 39 8.66 -16.05 -12.12
C LYS A 39 9.80 -15.02 -12.06
N LYS A 40 10.99 -15.40 -11.61
CA LYS A 40 12.19 -14.53 -11.61
C LYS A 40 12.58 -14.08 -13.02
N HIS A 41 12.53 -14.96 -14.02
CA HIS A 41 12.88 -14.61 -15.41
C HIS A 41 11.85 -13.67 -16.06
N ARG A 42 10.56 -13.84 -15.75
CA ARG A 42 9.50 -12.91 -16.18
C ARG A 42 9.63 -11.56 -15.48
N HIS A 43 10.03 -11.56 -14.23
CA HIS A 43 10.28 -10.34 -13.45
C HIS A 43 11.45 -9.54 -14.07
N ASN A 44 12.61 -10.17 -14.30
CA ASN A 44 13.77 -9.52 -14.94
C ASN A 44 13.50 -9.00 -16.36
N SER A 45 12.72 -9.72 -17.18
CA SER A 45 12.43 -9.27 -18.55
C SER A 45 11.46 -8.08 -18.61
N PHE A 46 10.66 -7.88 -17.55
CA PHE A 46 9.77 -6.73 -17.41
C PHE A 46 10.54 -5.50 -16.93
N TYR A 47 11.45 -5.66 -15.96
CA TYR A 47 12.39 -4.62 -15.53
C TYR A 47 13.22 -4.08 -16.68
N GLN A 48 13.77 -4.96 -17.53
CA GLN A 48 14.55 -4.56 -18.70
C GLN A 48 13.73 -3.66 -19.64
N ARG A 49 12.47 -4.02 -19.93
CA ARG A 49 11.59 -3.24 -20.82
C ARG A 49 11.16 -1.90 -20.22
N GLN A 50 10.97 -1.81 -18.92
CA GLN A 50 10.62 -0.56 -18.25
C GLN A 50 11.84 0.36 -18.11
N HIS A 51 13.02 -0.20 -17.89
CA HIS A 51 14.29 0.53 -17.97
C HIS A 51 14.53 1.12 -19.36
N ASP A 52 14.24 0.37 -20.42
CA ASP A 52 14.38 0.82 -21.80
C ASP A 52 13.37 1.92 -22.17
N TYR A 53 12.12 1.81 -21.66
CA TYR A 53 11.09 2.84 -21.81
C TYR A 53 11.46 4.14 -21.07
N ASN A 54 11.94 4.04 -19.84
CA ASN A 54 12.38 5.19 -19.05
C ASN A 54 13.67 5.81 -19.62
N ARG A 55 14.58 5.01 -20.17
CA ARG A 55 15.80 5.49 -20.84
C ARG A 55 15.49 6.31 -22.08
N GLN A 56 14.53 5.92 -22.91
CA GLN A 56 14.12 6.66 -24.11
C GLN A 56 13.43 8.00 -23.79
N ASN A 57 12.80 8.14 -22.62
CA ASN A 57 12.17 9.39 -22.20
C ASN A 57 13.13 10.34 -21.46
N ASN A 58 14.22 9.84 -20.87
CA ASN A 58 15.22 10.65 -20.16
C ASN A 58 16.21 11.38 -21.10
N ASP A 59 16.37 10.95 -22.36
CA ASP A 59 17.27 11.60 -23.32
C ASP A 59 16.77 12.98 -23.82
N ARG A 60 15.66 13.49 -23.31
CA ARG A 60 15.08 14.81 -23.68
C ARG A 60 15.17 15.90 -22.60
N GLN A 61 15.77 15.65 -21.44
CA GLN A 61 15.97 16.71 -20.43
C GLN A 61 17.45 17.03 -20.25
N GLN A 62 17.82 18.24 -20.67
CA GLN A 62 19.15 18.84 -20.45
C GLN A 62 19.46 18.91 -18.94
N TYR A 63 20.60 18.32 -18.57
CA TYR A 63 21.21 18.44 -17.26
C TYR A 63 21.59 19.91 -16.99
N ASN A 64 20.85 20.57 -16.12
CA ASN A 64 21.34 21.77 -15.43
C ASN A 64 21.68 21.42 -13.99
N ASN A 65 22.93 21.65 -13.64
CA ASN A 65 23.60 21.39 -12.38
C ASN A 65 22.99 22.24 -11.23
N SER A 66 21.97 21.70 -10.53
CA SER A 66 21.56 22.14 -9.17
C SER A 66 20.52 21.19 -8.60
N GLY A 67 20.95 20.26 -7.75
CA GLY A 67 20.09 19.40 -6.94
C GLY A 67 19.29 18.38 -7.77
N ALA A 68 19.64 17.10 -7.71
CA ALA A 68 18.93 16.05 -8.43
C ALA A 68 17.42 16.10 -8.08
N ARG A 69 16.60 16.66 -8.97
CA ARG A 69 15.16 16.46 -8.94
C ARG A 69 14.93 15.02 -9.42
N TYR A 70 14.61 14.15 -8.52
CA TYR A 70 14.12 12.83 -8.89
C TYR A 70 12.81 13.00 -9.64
N ASP A 71 12.57 12.12 -10.62
CA ASP A 71 11.35 12.09 -11.42
C ASP A 71 10.12 12.02 -10.47
N GLU A 72 9.08 12.79 -10.78
CA GLU A 72 7.81 12.74 -10.02
C GLU A 72 7.20 11.33 -10.01
N ASN A 73 7.61 10.46 -10.94
CA ASN A 73 7.21 9.06 -10.99
C ASN A 73 7.83 8.17 -9.90
N ILE A 74 8.82 8.68 -9.13
CA ILE A 74 9.47 7.90 -8.04
C ILE A 74 8.47 7.37 -7.00
N MET A 75 7.33 8.06 -6.84
CA MET A 75 6.28 7.63 -5.91
C MET A 75 5.38 6.54 -6.47
N LEU A 76 5.39 6.31 -7.80
CA LEU A 76 4.46 5.37 -8.41
C LEU A 76 4.99 3.94 -8.26
N PRO A 77 4.19 3.01 -7.72
CA PRO A 77 4.53 1.59 -7.78
C PRO A 77 4.72 1.14 -9.23
N ALA A 78 5.56 0.12 -9.45
CA ALA A 78 5.74 -0.44 -10.78
C ALA A 78 4.39 -0.81 -11.40
N MET A 79 4.11 -0.25 -12.58
CA MET A 79 2.82 -0.40 -13.23
C MET A 79 2.68 -1.83 -13.76
N ARG A 80 1.82 -2.60 -13.09
CA ARG A 80 1.30 -3.87 -13.62
C ARG A 80 -0.06 -3.59 -14.25
N ASN A 81 -0.28 -4.09 -15.45
CA ASN A 81 -1.63 -4.05 -16.03
C ASN A 81 -2.53 -4.99 -15.24
N ILE A 82 -3.28 -4.43 -14.29
CA ILE A 82 -4.26 -5.16 -13.48
C ILE A 82 -5.61 -4.99 -14.16
N GLN A 83 -6.14 -6.08 -14.69
CA GLN A 83 -7.44 -6.08 -15.35
C GLN A 83 -8.54 -5.51 -14.43
N GLY A 84 -9.34 -4.61 -14.95
CA GLY A 84 -10.43 -3.97 -14.19
C GLY A 84 -9.98 -2.78 -13.35
N CYS A 85 -8.72 -2.36 -13.43
CA CYS A 85 -8.22 -1.16 -12.75
C CYS A 85 -8.09 0.03 -13.69
N VAL A 86 -8.23 1.22 -13.12
CA VAL A 86 -8.11 2.51 -13.82
C VAL A 86 -7.08 3.36 -13.06
N LEU A 87 -6.10 3.90 -13.79
CA LEU A 87 -5.17 4.88 -13.23
C LEU A 87 -5.82 6.26 -13.28
N LEU A 88 -5.90 6.92 -12.14
CA LEU A 88 -6.53 8.22 -11.97
C LEU A 88 -5.50 9.24 -11.53
N HIS A 89 -5.25 10.24 -12.38
CA HIS A 89 -4.39 11.38 -12.04
C HIS A 89 -5.26 12.52 -11.50
N LYS A 90 -5.01 12.92 -10.26
CA LYS A 90 -5.62 14.05 -9.59
C LYS A 90 -4.56 15.13 -9.36
N LYS A 91 -4.98 16.33 -8.95
CA LYS A 91 -4.07 17.45 -8.80
C LYS A 91 -2.91 17.20 -7.82
N ALA A 92 -3.18 16.44 -6.75
CA ALA A 92 -2.21 16.21 -5.68
C ALA A 92 -1.83 14.75 -5.50
N TYR A 93 -2.46 13.82 -6.17
CA TYR A 93 -2.17 12.39 -6.04
C TYR A 93 -2.50 11.61 -7.31
N THR A 94 -1.93 10.44 -7.43
CA THR A 94 -2.31 9.42 -8.41
C THR A 94 -2.87 8.21 -7.69
N ALA A 95 -3.94 7.61 -8.19
CA ALA A 95 -4.58 6.43 -7.62
C ALA A 95 -4.77 5.34 -8.66
N LEU A 96 -4.49 4.08 -8.29
CA LEU A 96 -4.91 2.91 -9.05
C LEU A 96 -6.23 2.41 -8.46
N TYR A 97 -7.32 2.62 -9.16
CA TYR A 97 -8.67 2.28 -8.71
C TYR A 97 -9.16 0.94 -9.29
N ASP A 98 -9.61 0.05 -8.43
CA ASP A 98 -10.23 -1.24 -8.80
C ASP A 98 -11.75 -1.06 -8.97
N THR A 99 -12.23 -1.14 -10.21
CA THR A 99 -13.66 -0.96 -10.53
C THR A 99 -14.54 -2.11 -10.01
N GLY A 100 -13.97 -3.29 -9.81
CA GLY A 100 -14.64 -4.46 -9.23
C GLY A 100 -14.82 -4.34 -7.72
N LYS A 101 -13.78 -3.90 -7.01
CA LYS A 101 -13.79 -3.68 -5.55
C LYS A 101 -14.37 -2.32 -5.15
N ARG A 102 -14.38 -1.34 -6.06
CA ARG A 102 -14.87 0.04 -5.88
C ARG A 102 -14.12 0.82 -4.81
N ILE A 103 -12.81 0.56 -4.72
CA ILE A 103 -11.85 1.25 -3.86
C ILE A 103 -10.51 1.37 -4.59
N PRO A 104 -9.63 2.31 -4.19
CA PRO A 104 -8.26 2.35 -4.71
C PRO A 104 -7.46 1.14 -4.21
N LEU A 105 -6.60 0.57 -5.04
CA LEU A 105 -5.60 -0.43 -4.65
C LEU A 105 -4.37 0.23 -4.04
N TRP A 106 -4.02 1.41 -4.52
CA TRP A 106 -3.04 2.30 -3.94
C TRP A 106 -3.33 3.75 -4.35
N VAL A 107 -2.85 4.66 -3.52
CA VAL A 107 -2.82 6.10 -3.77
C VAL A 107 -1.43 6.60 -3.43
N ALA A 108 -0.81 7.35 -4.36
CA ALA A 108 0.56 7.83 -4.27
C ALA A 108 0.61 9.37 -4.40
N TRP A 109 1.41 10.03 -3.56
CA TRP A 109 1.60 11.48 -3.63
C TRP A 109 2.97 11.92 -3.11
N HIS A 110 3.40 13.08 -3.62
CA HIS A 110 4.57 13.80 -3.15
C HIS A 110 4.13 14.85 -2.12
N LEU A 111 4.48 14.66 -0.87
CA LEU A 111 4.16 15.58 0.22
C LEU A 111 5.35 16.49 0.47
N THR A 112 5.27 17.75 0.02
CA THR A 112 6.28 18.76 0.30
C THR A 112 5.98 19.52 1.60
N LYS A 113 6.99 20.16 2.18
CA LYS A 113 6.83 21.05 3.33
C LYS A 113 5.74 22.11 3.08
N GLN A 114 5.69 22.68 1.88
CA GLN A 114 4.70 23.69 1.49
C GLN A 114 3.28 23.11 1.51
N HIS A 115 3.08 21.88 1.10
CA HIS A 115 1.78 21.20 1.09
C HIS A 115 1.22 20.97 2.49
N THR A 116 2.07 20.98 3.53
CA THR A 116 1.61 20.81 4.92
C THR A 116 0.97 22.09 5.50
N TYR A 117 1.02 23.21 4.75
CA TYR A 117 0.39 24.47 5.13
C TYR A 117 -0.72 24.82 4.14
N GLY A 118 -1.76 25.49 4.62
CA GLY A 118 -2.85 25.98 3.78
C GLY A 118 -4.07 26.39 4.58
N GLY A 119 -4.82 27.35 4.04
CA GLY A 119 -5.98 27.96 4.67
C GLY A 119 -7.32 27.35 4.23
N ASN A 120 -7.33 26.41 3.25
CA ASN A 120 -8.58 25.85 2.77
C ASN A 120 -9.22 24.95 3.84
N SER A 121 -10.53 25.15 4.06
CA SER A 121 -11.29 24.45 5.11
C SER A 121 -11.93 23.17 4.57
N ARG A 122 -11.71 22.05 5.26
CA ARG A 122 -12.43 20.79 4.98
C ARG A 122 -13.93 20.85 5.33
N LYS A 123 -14.37 21.82 6.15
CA LYS A 123 -15.77 21.97 6.58
C LYS A 123 -16.73 22.20 5.41
N GLU A 124 -16.22 22.75 4.31
CA GLU A 124 -16.98 23.02 3.09
C GLU A 124 -16.98 21.82 2.12
N MET A 125 -16.21 20.78 2.41
CA MET A 125 -16.03 19.62 1.53
C MET A 125 -17.02 18.53 1.86
N GLN A 126 -17.59 17.93 0.80
CA GLN A 126 -18.48 16.78 0.90
C GLN A 126 -17.91 15.62 0.09
N PHE A 127 -18.09 14.40 0.58
CA PHE A 127 -17.74 13.20 -0.18
C PHE A 127 -18.59 13.09 -1.45
N GLN A 128 -17.95 12.81 -2.56
CA GLN A 128 -18.56 12.82 -3.89
C GLN A 128 -18.18 11.57 -4.69
N GLU A 129 -19.12 11.16 -5.57
CA GLU A 129 -18.80 10.19 -6.61
C GLU A 129 -17.73 10.74 -7.55
N ASP A 130 -16.81 9.90 -7.99
CA ASP A 130 -15.85 10.26 -9.03
C ASP A 130 -16.43 9.90 -10.41
N GLU A 131 -16.76 10.90 -11.19
CA GLU A 131 -17.35 10.69 -12.53
C GLU A 131 -16.35 10.18 -13.57
N SER A 132 -15.06 10.21 -13.27
CA SER A 132 -14.02 9.64 -14.13
C SER A 132 -14.05 8.11 -14.17
N VAL A 133 -14.79 7.46 -13.25
CA VAL A 133 -14.99 6.01 -13.25
C VAL A 133 -16.43 5.63 -13.54
N LYS A 134 -16.62 4.54 -14.32
CA LYS A 134 -17.94 4.03 -14.68
C LYS A 134 -18.70 3.49 -13.47
N ARG A 135 -20.04 3.51 -13.56
CA ARG A 135 -20.91 2.82 -12.60
C ARG A 135 -20.91 1.30 -12.83
N PRO A 136 -21.08 0.46 -11.78
CA PRO A 136 -21.30 0.85 -10.37
C PRO A 136 -20.01 1.34 -9.71
N ARG A 137 -20.09 2.43 -8.94
CA ARG A 137 -19.01 3.05 -8.19
C ARG A 137 -19.47 3.36 -6.77
N ALA A 138 -18.54 3.57 -5.84
CA ALA A 138 -18.88 3.89 -4.46
C ALA A 138 -19.62 5.23 -4.36
N THR A 139 -20.61 5.28 -3.49
CA THR A 139 -21.45 6.45 -3.21
C THR A 139 -21.55 6.70 -1.71
N ASN A 140 -22.03 7.87 -1.33
CA ASN A 140 -22.28 8.19 0.07
C ASN A 140 -23.23 7.21 0.77
N PHE A 141 -24.23 6.70 0.01
CA PHE A 141 -25.22 5.76 0.55
C PHE A 141 -24.63 4.40 0.91
N ASP A 142 -23.52 4.00 0.27
CA ASP A 142 -22.86 2.73 0.61
C ASP A 142 -22.23 2.75 2.01
N TYR A 143 -21.80 3.94 2.45
CA TYR A 143 -21.16 4.13 3.76
C TYR A 143 -22.15 4.47 4.88
N MET A 144 -23.34 5.00 4.55
CA MET A 144 -24.35 5.34 5.56
C MET A 144 -24.77 4.09 6.35
N SER A 145 -24.73 4.19 7.67
CA SER A 145 -25.09 3.10 8.60
C SER A 145 -24.32 1.79 8.36
N SER A 146 -23.18 1.82 7.65
CA SER A 146 -22.36 0.63 7.37
C SER A 146 -21.51 0.19 8.57
N GLY A 147 -21.27 1.07 9.53
CA GLY A 147 -20.31 0.89 10.62
C GLY A 147 -18.87 1.26 10.24
N TYR A 148 -18.66 1.79 9.03
CA TYR A 148 -17.35 2.23 8.54
C TYR A 148 -17.33 3.70 8.19
N ASP A 149 -16.20 4.34 8.45
CA ASP A 149 -15.89 5.68 7.98
C ASP A 149 -15.47 5.64 6.50
N ARG A 150 -15.52 6.81 5.88
CA ARG A 150 -14.91 7.10 4.58
C ARG A 150 -13.44 7.42 4.80
N GLY A 151 -12.63 6.38 5.00
CA GLY A 151 -11.20 6.53 5.28
C GLY A 151 -10.46 7.04 4.06
N HIS A 152 -9.85 8.22 4.18
CA HIS A 152 -9.02 8.77 3.11
C HIS A 152 -7.73 7.97 2.96
N MET A 153 -7.29 7.77 1.72
CA MET A 153 -5.92 7.30 1.44
C MET A 153 -4.96 8.48 1.37
N CYS A 154 -5.11 9.40 0.40
CA CYS A 154 -4.44 10.69 0.45
C CYS A 154 -5.26 11.65 1.34
N PRO A 155 -4.71 12.13 2.48
CA PRO A 155 -5.50 12.82 3.48
C PRO A 155 -5.81 14.27 3.11
N ALA A 156 -6.97 14.76 3.56
CA ALA A 156 -7.35 16.16 3.40
C ALA A 156 -6.35 17.12 4.07
N GLY A 157 -5.67 16.66 5.14
CA GLY A 157 -4.68 17.44 5.87
C GLY A 157 -3.45 17.83 5.04
N ASP A 158 -3.11 17.01 4.04
CA ASP A 158 -1.96 17.21 3.14
C ASP A 158 -2.31 18.12 1.94
N ASN A 159 -3.58 18.51 1.78
CA ASN A 159 -4.10 19.15 0.57
C ASN A 159 -4.78 20.50 0.82
N LYS A 160 -4.60 21.11 2.00
CA LYS A 160 -5.18 22.44 2.33
C LYS A 160 -4.55 23.61 1.57
N TRP A 161 -3.45 23.39 0.90
CA TRP A 161 -2.72 24.39 0.12
C TRP A 161 -3.45 24.81 -1.16
N ASP A 162 -4.32 23.94 -1.69
CA ASP A 162 -5.09 24.20 -2.90
C ASP A 162 -6.53 23.68 -2.75
N ARG A 163 -7.52 24.46 -3.18
CA ARG A 163 -8.95 24.13 -3.04
C ARG A 163 -9.35 22.91 -3.88
N GLN A 164 -8.80 22.77 -5.10
CA GLN A 164 -9.09 21.62 -5.96
C GLN A 164 -8.43 20.37 -5.41
N ALA A 165 -7.15 20.44 -5.04
CA ALA A 165 -6.44 19.33 -4.41
C ALA A 165 -7.20 18.81 -3.18
N LEU A 166 -7.63 19.73 -2.29
CA LEU A 166 -8.45 19.37 -1.13
C LEU A 166 -9.79 18.72 -1.52
N ARG A 167 -10.52 19.29 -2.49
CA ARG A 167 -11.80 18.71 -2.95
C ARG A 167 -11.64 17.32 -3.51
N GLU A 168 -10.59 17.07 -4.28
CA GLU A 168 -10.33 15.77 -4.89
C GLU A 168 -10.04 14.69 -3.86
N THR A 169 -9.52 15.03 -2.67
CA THR A 169 -9.37 14.02 -1.60
C THR A 169 -10.70 13.44 -1.12
N PHE A 170 -11.82 14.14 -1.30
CA PHE A 170 -13.17 13.69 -0.93
C PHE A 170 -13.89 12.88 -2.03
N LEU A 171 -13.20 12.53 -3.12
CA LEU A 171 -13.72 11.58 -4.10
C LEU A 171 -13.69 10.16 -3.51
N PHE A 172 -14.76 9.37 -3.73
CA PHE A 172 -14.79 7.98 -3.26
C PHE A 172 -13.69 7.11 -3.87
N THR A 173 -13.08 7.51 -4.97
CA THR A 173 -11.90 6.85 -5.55
C THR A 173 -10.62 7.02 -4.72
N ASN A 174 -10.64 7.88 -3.71
CA ASN A 174 -9.60 8.05 -2.70
C ASN A 174 -9.99 7.47 -1.33
N CYS A 175 -11.12 6.75 -1.22
CA CYS A 175 -11.66 6.30 0.06
C CYS A 175 -11.76 4.78 0.14
N CYS A 176 -11.49 4.24 1.34
CA CYS A 176 -11.78 2.86 1.70
C CYS A 176 -12.67 2.79 2.94
N PRO A 177 -13.53 1.76 3.10
CA PRO A 177 -14.22 1.51 4.35
C PRO A 177 -13.22 1.23 5.48
N GLN A 178 -13.16 2.11 6.47
CA GLN A 178 -12.21 2.06 7.57
C GLN A 178 -12.94 2.16 8.91
N LEU A 179 -12.56 1.36 9.91
CA LEU A 179 -13.14 1.48 11.24
C LEU A 179 -12.82 2.85 11.83
N HIS A 180 -13.82 3.45 12.49
CA HIS A 180 -13.69 4.80 13.08
C HIS A 180 -12.50 4.91 14.04
N SER A 181 -12.31 3.89 14.88
CA SER A 181 -11.20 3.85 15.85
C SER A 181 -9.82 3.84 15.20
N LEU A 182 -9.67 3.18 14.04
CA LEU A 182 -8.44 3.25 13.25
C LEU A 182 -8.32 4.60 12.54
N ASN A 183 -9.36 5.01 11.80
CA ASN A 183 -9.36 6.22 10.98
C ASN A 183 -9.09 7.50 11.79
N SER A 184 -9.73 7.64 12.96
CA SER A 184 -9.56 8.79 13.86
C SER A 184 -8.42 8.64 14.89
N GLY A 185 -7.85 7.43 15.00
CA GLY A 185 -6.77 7.07 15.92
C GLY A 185 -5.44 6.86 15.21
N ASP A 186 -4.93 5.63 15.25
CA ASP A 186 -3.57 5.28 14.84
C ASP A 186 -3.24 5.65 13.38
N TRP A 187 -4.22 5.59 12.47
CA TRP A 187 -4.03 6.02 11.08
C TRP A 187 -3.85 7.54 10.97
N ASN A 188 -4.68 8.31 11.68
CA ASN A 188 -4.54 9.76 11.76
C ASN A 188 -3.21 10.19 12.41
N ASP A 189 -2.74 9.46 13.42
CA ASP A 189 -1.45 9.72 14.06
C ASP A 189 -0.30 9.53 13.07
N LEU A 190 -0.36 8.51 12.22
CA LEU A 190 0.62 8.31 11.14
C LEU A 190 0.55 9.43 10.08
N GLU A 191 -0.66 9.91 9.73
CA GLU A 191 -0.80 11.06 8.82
C GLU A 191 -0.19 12.34 9.39
N ILE A 192 -0.36 12.58 10.69
CA ILE A 192 0.28 13.70 11.38
C ILE A 192 1.80 13.53 11.33
N GLN A 193 2.31 12.33 11.62
CA GLN A 193 3.73 12.03 11.57
C GLN A 193 4.32 12.24 10.16
N CYS A 194 3.64 11.83 9.10
CA CYS A 194 4.09 12.09 7.73
C CYS A 194 4.24 13.60 7.45
N ARG A 195 3.29 14.43 7.91
CA ARG A 195 3.42 15.90 7.80
C ARG A 195 4.60 16.45 8.57
N GLU A 196 4.90 15.92 9.77
CA GLU A 196 6.10 16.32 10.54
C GLU A 196 7.39 15.94 9.80
N TRP A 197 7.45 14.76 9.18
CA TRP A 197 8.59 14.37 8.35
C TRP A 197 8.76 15.30 7.14
N ALA A 198 7.68 15.61 6.42
CA ALA A 198 7.75 16.55 5.31
C ALA A 198 8.21 17.96 5.75
N ARG A 199 7.79 18.42 6.92
CA ARG A 199 8.26 19.72 7.49
C ARG A 199 9.73 19.67 7.87
N ARG A 200 10.18 18.56 8.44
CA ARG A 200 11.55 18.36 8.91
C ARG A 200 12.53 18.19 7.76
N TYR A 201 12.16 17.38 6.77
CA TYR A 201 13.06 16.98 5.69
C TYR A 201 12.84 17.75 4.37
N GLY A 202 11.80 18.57 4.29
CA GLY A 202 11.46 19.33 3.09
C GLY A 202 10.40 18.67 2.23
N ASP A 203 10.53 17.36 2.01
CA ASP A 203 9.55 16.55 1.28
C ASP A 203 9.71 15.05 1.56
N ILE A 204 8.66 14.30 1.25
CA ILE A 204 8.60 12.83 1.29
C ILE A 204 7.66 12.33 0.19
N TYR A 205 7.87 11.09 -0.24
CA TYR A 205 7.01 10.38 -1.17
C TYR A 205 6.24 9.30 -0.40
N ILE A 206 4.93 9.23 -0.63
CA ILE A 206 4.05 8.35 0.13
C ILE A 206 3.20 7.51 -0.83
N VAL A 207 3.09 6.22 -0.55
CA VAL A 207 2.09 5.35 -1.16
C VAL A 207 1.32 4.65 -0.07
N CYS A 208 0.00 4.61 -0.16
CA CYS A 208 -0.81 3.84 0.77
C CYS A 208 -2.01 3.18 0.07
N GLY A 209 -2.56 2.17 0.71
CA GLY A 209 -3.71 1.45 0.16
C GLY A 209 -4.19 0.32 1.05
N PRO A 210 -5.22 -0.41 0.59
CA PRO A 210 -5.75 -1.57 1.29
C PRO A 210 -4.84 -2.79 1.20
N VAL A 211 -4.93 -3.65 2.21
CA VAL A 211 -4.36 -5.00 2.22
C VAL A 211 -5.49 -6.02 2.33
N PHE A 212 -5.44 -7.04 1.49
CA PHE A 212 -6.40 -8.12 1.46
C PHE A 212 -5.75 -9.41 1.97
N MET A 213 -6.26 -9.93 3.09
CA MET A 213 -5.71 -11.11 3.77
C MET A 213 -6.55 -12.37 3.53
N ASN A 214 -7.81 -12.19 3.15
CA ASN A 214 -8.79 -13.27 2.99
C ASN A 214 -9.12 -13.50 1.51
N ARG A 215 -9.64 -14.68 1.19
CA ARG A 215 -10.19 -14.98 -0.15
C ARG A 215 -11.55 -14.33 -0.39
N GLN A 216 -12.33 -14.12 0.68
CA GLN A 216 -13.65 -13.50 0.64
C GLN A 216 -13.62 -12.26 1.53
N HIS A 217 -14.13 -11.15 1.01
CA HIS A 217 -14.12 -9.86 1.69
C HIS A 217 -15.55 -9.44 2.02
N ARG A 218 -15.71 -8.81 3.18
CA ARG A 218 -16.93 -8.10 3.51
C ARG A 218 -17.15 -6.96 2.52
N THR A 219 -18.42 -6.66 2.23
CA THR A 219 -18.78 -5.50 1.40
C THR A 219 -19.83 -4.66 2.10
N ILE A 220 -19.88 -3.36 1.78
CA ILE A 220 -20.88 -2.43 2.29
C ILE A 220 -21.70 -1.86 1.14
N GLY A 221 -22.93 -1.47 1.47
CA GLY A 221 -23.86 -0.77 0.57
C GLY A 221 -24.33 -1.57 -0.63
N LYS A 222 -25.20 -0.94 -1.41
CA LYS A 222 -25.81 -1.52 -2.62
C LYS A 222 -24.74 -1.79 -3.70
N ASN A 223 -23.74 -0.93 -3.79
CA ASN A 223 -22.67 -1.09 -4.77
C ASN A 223 -21.60 -2.09 -4.34
N ARG A 224 -21.73 -2.76 -3.16
CA ARG A 224 -20.82 -3.79 -2.69
C ARG A 224 -19.37 -3.31 -2.63
N VAL A 225 -19.15 -2.14 -2.02
CA VAL A 225 -17.81 -1.60 -1.79
C VAL A 225 -17.04 -2.53 -0.85
N VAL A 226 -15.88 -3.03 -1.26
CA VAL A 226 -15.11 -4.02 -0.50
C VAL A 226 -14.49 -3.36 0.73
N VAL A 227 -14.56 -4.08 1.87
CA VAL A 227 -13.95 -3.70 3.14
C VAL A 227 -12.58 -4.39 3.25
N PRO A 228 -11.48 -3.65 3.28
CA PRO A 228 -10.15 -4.22 3.48
C PRO A 228 -9.95 -4.76 4.90
N GLU A 229 -9.14 -5.80 5.04
CA GLU A 229 -8.76 -6.34 6.34
C GLU A 229 -7.64 -5.54 7.01
N ALA A 230 -6.82 -4.85 6.21
CA ALA A 230 -5.75 -3.98 6.70
C ALA A 230 -5.42 -2.88 5.68
N PHE A 231 -4.52 -1.98 6.06
CA PHE A 231 -3.99 -0.90 5.22
C PHE A 231 -2.48 -0.87 5.32
N PHE A 232 -1.84 -0.55 4.21
CA PHE A 232 -0.40 -0.26 4.18
C PHE A 232 -0.15 1.24 3.95
N LYS A 233 1.01 1.69 4.41
CA LYS A 233 1.60 2.97 4.00
C LYS A 233 3.11 2.79 3.91
N VAL A 234 3.71 3.16 2.78
CA VAL A 234 5.16 3.26 2.60
C VAL A 234 5.55 4.71 2.41
N VAL A 235 6.65 5.10 3.01
CA VAL A 235 7.16 6.47 3.01
C VAL A 235 8.63 6.46 2.63
N LEU A 236 8.99 7.26 1.64
CA LEU A 236 10.36 7.45 1.17
C LEU A 236 10.79 8.91 1.41
N CYS A 237 11.97 9.10 1.99
CA CYS A 237 12.64 10.38 2.10
C CYS A 237 13.97 10.33 1.33
N MET A 238 14.13 11.24 0.37
CA MET A 238 15.34 11.33 -0.46
C MET A 238 16.31 12.40 0.03
N ASN A 239 15.89 13.28 0.94
CA ASN A 239 16.74 14.33 1.49
C ASN A 239 17.75 13.78 2.50
N GLY A 240 19.03 14.11 2.30
CA GLY A 240 20.16 13.54 3.03
C GLY A 240 20.43 12.10 2.58
N THR A 241 20.63 11.19 3.54
CA THR A 241 20.74 9.76 3.22
C THR A 241 19.36 9.21 2.88
N PRO A 242 19.13 8.67 1.68
CA PRO A 242 17.86 8.07 1.30
C PRO A 242 17.45 6.96 2.26
N ARG A 243 16.17 6.97 2.69
CA ARG A 243 15.59 6.01 3.61
C ARG A 243 14.11 5.82 3.35
N ALA A 244 13.60 4.64 3.63
CA ALA A 244 12.19 4.34 3.53
C ALA A 244 11.70 3.55 4.75
N VAL A 245 10.40 3.58 4.98
CA VAL A 245 9.75 2.81 6.05
C VAL A 245 8.36 2.38 5.58
N GLY A 246 7.99 1.16 5.93
CA GLY A 246 6.66 0.59 5.70
C GLY A 246 5.85 0.50 6.98
N PHE A 247 4.53 0.48 6.83
CA PHE A 247 3.57 0.29 7.91
C PHE A 247 2.43 -0.62 7.45
N ILE A 248 1.96 -1.49 8.34
CA ILE A 248 0.75 -2.29 8.15
C ILE A 248 -0.16 -2.11 9.36
N TYR A 249 -1.37 -1.63 9.13
CA TYR A 249 -2.41 -1.42 10.15
C TYR A 249 -3.59 -2.33 9.85
N ARG A 250 -3.98 -3.19 10.78
CA ARG A 250 -5.24 -3.93 10.65
C ARG A 250 -6.43 -2.98 10.70
N ASN A 251 -7.48 -3.28 9.93
CA ASN A 251 -8.74 -2.53 9.97
C ASN A 251 -9.55 -2.94 11.20
N GLU A 252 -8.98 -2.67 12.37
CA GLU A 252 -9.54 -3.01 13.68
C GLU A 252 -9.33 -1.86 14.67
N GLY A 253 -10.02 -1.92 15.82
CA GLY A 253 -9.85 -0.93 16.86
C GLY A 253 -8.63 -1.22 17.72
N GLY A 254 -8.11 -0.17 18.34
CA GLY A 254 -6.99 -0.24 19.27
C GLY A 254 -6.19 1.06 19.26
N ARG A 255 -5.39 1.25 20.30
CA ARG A 255 -4.37 2.30 20.37
C ARG A 255 -3.05 1.64 20.68
N HIS A 256 -2.22 1.56 19.66
CA HIS A 256 -0.90 0.96 19.79
C HIS A 256 0.20 1.97 19.46
N LYS A 257 1.38 1.73 19.95
CA LYS A 257 2.55 2.55 19.57
C LYS A 257 2.83 2.38 18.08
N MET A 258 3.12 3.47 17.38
CA MET A 258 3.42 3.45 15.93
C MET A 258 4.53 2.45 15.57
N MET A 259 5.51 2.26 16.46
CA MET A 259 6.56 1.26 16.30
C MET A 259 6.06 -0.19 16.11
N SER A 260 4.88 -0.54 16.62
CA SER A 260 4.32 -1.89 16.47
C SER A 260 3.78 -2.17 15.06
N TYR A 261 3.65 -1.14 14.24
CA TYR A 261 3.17 -1.23 12.87
C TYR A 261 4.28 -1.14 11.82
N VAL A 262 5.52 -0.88 12.27
CA VAL A 262 6.68 -0.68 11.40
C VAL A 262 7.07 -1.98 10.72
N ASN A 263 7.31 -1.88 9.42
CA ASN A 263 7.80 -2.93 8.54
C ASN A 263 8.88 -2.36 7.62
N SER A 264 9.67 -3.21 6.98
CA SER A 264 10.44 -2.83 5.81
C SER A 264 9.52 -2.64 4.59
N VAL A 265 9.97 -1.91 3.58
CA VAL A 265 9.22 -1.80 2.31
C VAL A 265 9.14 -3.17 1.64
N ASP A 266 10.24 -3.95 1.61
CA ASP A 266 10.26 -5.34 1.11
C ASP A 266 9.14 -6.21 1.72
N GLU A 267 8.88 -6.07 3.03
CA GLU A 267 7.82 -6.84 3.68
C GLU A 267 6.43 -6.36 3.24
N VAL A 268 6.23 -5.05 3.07
CA VAL A 268 4.98 -4.52 2.51
C VAL A 268 4.77 -5.00 1.07
N GLU A 269 5.83 -5.04 0.26
CA GLU A 269 5.79 -5.57 -1.11
C GLU A 269 5.43 -7.05 -1.15
N ARG A 270 6.04 -7.84 -0.27
CA ARG A 270 5.73 -9.26 -0.13
C ARG A 270 4.25 -9.50 0.20
N ILE A 271 3.66 -8.63 1.04
CA ILE A 271 2.26 -8.73 1.47
C ILE A 271 1.31 -8.25 0.37
N THR A 272 1.61 -7.13 -0.28
CA THR A 272 0.71 -6.47 -1.24
C THR A 272 0.89 -6.96 -2.67
N GLY A 273 2.08 -7.46 -3.00
CA GLY A 273 2.48 -7.81 -4.35
C GLY A 273 2.76 -6.60 -5.25
N PHE A 274 2.78 -5.38 -4.70
CA PHE A 274 3.27 -4.19 -5.39
C PHE A 274 4.78 -4.11 -5.27
N ASP A 275 5.39 -3.31 -6.12
CA ASP A 275 6.80 -3.01 -6.20
C ASP A 275 6.88 -1.48 -6.13
N PHE A 276 7.29 -0.99 -4.97
CA PHE A 276 7.31 0.43 -4.65
C PHE A 276 8.64 1.05 -5.06
N PHE A 277 8.61 2.35 -5.34
CA PHE A 277 9.81 3.14 -5.64
C PHE A 277 10.70 2.59 -6.76
N ALA A 278 10.14 1.76 -7.64
CA ALA A 278 10.82 1.08 -8.75
C ALA A 278 11.52 2.02 -9.77
N ALA A 279 11.33 3.32 -9.67
CA ALA A 279 12.07 4.31 -10.45
C ALA A 279 13.39 4.74 -9.78
N LEU A 280 13.68 4.26 -8.58
CA LEU A 280 14.99 4.46 -7.94
C LEU A 280 16.07 3.63 -8.66
N PRO A 281 17.36 4.08 -8.63
CA PRO A 281 18.46 3.20 -8.97
C PRO A 281 18.48 1.96 -8.05
N ASP A 282 18.66 0.76 -8.63
CA ASP A 282 18.61 -0.54 -7.94
C ASP A 282 19.40 -0.61 -6.62
N ASN A 283 20.56 0.07 -6.55
CA ASN A 283 21.42 0.08 -5.37
C ASN A 283 20.84 0.96 -4.23
N ILE A 284 20.06 1.98 -4.58
CA ILE A 284 19.35 2.83 -3.60
C ILE A 284 18.09 2.12 -3.16
N GLU A 285 17.27 1.66 -4.12
CA GLU A 285 16.03 0.91 -3.89
C GLU A 285 16.24 -0.23 -2.90
N ARG A 286 17.09 -1.20 -3.24
CA ARG A 286 17.40 -2.35 -2.35
C ARG A 286 17.86 -1.95 -0.95
N ARG A 287 18.59 -0.84 -0.80
CA ARG A 287 19.08 -0.38 0.50
C ARG A 287 17.97 0.23 1.35
N VAL A 288 17.09 1.03 0.75
CA VAL A 288 16.02 1.73 1.49
C VAL A 288 14.87 0.80 1.82
N GLU A 289 14.61 -0.21 0.99
CA GLU A 289 13.49 -1.14 1.14
C GLU A 289 13.74 -2.24 2.16
N ALA A 290 15.00 -2.68 2.29
CA ALA A 290 15.39 -3.71 3.24
C ALA A 290 15.30 -3.28 4.72
N ASN A 291 15.21 -1.97 5.00
CA ASN A 291 15.29 -1.46 6.36
C ASN A 291 13.90 -1.17 6.95
N ALA A 292 13.72 -1.59 8.22
CA ALA A 292 12.55 -1.29 9.03
C ALA A 292 12.84 -0.30 10.17
N ASP A 293 13.99 0.41 10.09
CA ASP A 293 14.41 1.30 11.18
C ASP A 293 13.68 2.65 11.11
N PHE A 294 12.57 2.71 11.81
CA PHE A 294 11.77 3.90 12.00
C PHE A 294 12.49 5.04 12.74
N ARG A 295 13.52 4.72 13.57
CA ARG A 295 14.20 5.73 14.39
C ARG A 295 15.05 6.69 13.56
N ASN A 296 15.37 6.33 12.34
CA ASN A 296 16.11 7.18 11.40
C ASN A 296 15.23 8.12 10.57
N PHE A 297 13.90 8.08 10.79
CA PHE A 297 12.93 8.98 10.16
C PHE A 297 12.64 10.22 10.99
#